data_590304bb52ed10fae03fe62afac7f313
#
_entry.id   590304bb52ed10fae03fe62afac7f313
#
_cell.length_a   1.000
_cell.length_b   1.000
_cell.length_c   1.000
_cell.angle_alpha   90.00
_cell.angle_beta   90.00
_cell.angle_gamma   90.00
#
_symmetry.space_group_name_H-M   'P 1'
#
loop_
_entity.id
_entity.type
_entity.pdbx_description
1 polymer ?
#
loop_
_entity_poly.entity_id
_entity_poly.type
_entity_poly.pdbx_seq_one_letter_code
_entity_poly.pdbx_strand_id
1 'polypeptide(L)'
;MRYGPKANDEAQRAFQLDANNPRAFVVVGRKYLYSPKMFGGDLDKAIESFEKATTIDPHGDEAFVWLAIAYRKKGDEIHAQAAVAEALRLNSRSVFAKRIQVGAAN
;
A
#
# COMPACT_ATOMS: atom_id res chain seq x y z
N MET A 1 13.71 1.55 22.63
CA MET A 1 13.94 2.07 22.05
C MET A 1 13.61 2.16 21.05
N ARG A 2 13.41 2.46 20.62
CA ARG A 2 13.01 2.70 19.74
C ARG A 2 13.61 3.18 18.84
N TYR A 3 14.28 3.05 18.30
CA TYR A 3 14.97 3.60 17.37
C TYR A 3 14.82 2.89 16.14
N GLY A 4 13.84 3.06 15.38
CA GLY A 4 13.68 2.56 14.05
C GLY A 4 14.52 3.32 13.07
N PRO A 5 14.61 2.87 11.80
CA PRO A 5 15.19 3.67 10.75
C PRO A 5 14.48 5.01 10.61
N LYS A 6 15.19 5.99 10.08
CA LYS A 6 14.64 7.33 9.97
C LYS A 6 13.33 7.39 9.18
N ALA A 7 13.18 6.54 8.17
CA ALA A 7 11.92 6.51 7.40
C ALA A 7 10.75 6.12 8.29
N ASN A 8 10.97 5.22 9.26
CA ASN A 8 9.94 4.89 10.21
C ASN A 8 9.61 6.05 11.12
N ASP A 9 10.63 6.82 11.50
CA ASP A 9 10.40 7.96 12.38
C ASP A 9 9.51 8.99 11.70
N GLU A 10 9.67 9.21 10.41
CA GLU A 10 8.83 10.13 9.67
C GLU A 10 7.38 9.65 9.63
N ALA A 11 7.18 8.35 9.38
CA ALA A 11 5.84 7.79 9.36
C ALA A 11 5.19 7.87 10.73
N GLN A 12 5.95 7.56 11.78
CA GLN A 12 5.42 7.63 13.13
C GLN A 12 5.07 9.06 13.52
N ARG A 13 5.86 10.02 13.08
CA ARG A 13 5.58 11.41 13.33
C ARG A 13 4.28 11.84 12.67
N ALA A 14 4.03 11.37 11.44
CA ALA A 14 2.78 11.66 10.76
C ALA A 14 1.59 11.09 11.53
N PHE A 15 1.72 9.89 12.08
CA PHE A 15 0.67 9.31 12.90
C PHE A 15 0.42 10.11 14.18
N GLN A 16 1.47 10.64 14.78
CA GLN A 16 1.31 11.46 15.98
C GLN A 16 0.57 12.74 15.68
N LEU A 17 0.81 13.32 14.51
CA LEU A 17 0.15 14.56 14.11
C LEU A 17 -1.27 14.32 13.64
N ASP A 18 -1.50 13.20 12.95
CA ASP A 18 -2.82 12.87 12.41
C ASP A 18 -2.94 11.36 12.27
N ALA A 19 -3.54 10.74 13.27
CA ALA A 19 -3.69 9.27 13.30
C ALA A 19 -4.55 8.75 12.15
N ASN A 20 -5.33 9.62 11.51
CA ASN A 20 -6.18 9.23 10.40
C ASN A 20 -5.61 9.66 9.05
N ASN A 21 -4.31 9.88 8.98
CA ASN A 21 -3.67 10.30 7.74
C ASN A 21 -3.42 9.09 6.84
N PRO A 22 -4.18 8.94 5.74
CA PRO A 22 -4.01 7.77 4.88
C PRO A 22 -2.63 7.71 4.24
N ARG A 23 -2.01 8.86 3.99
CA ARG A 23 -0.68 8.89 3.41
C ARG A 23 0.36 8.25 4.34
N ALA A 24 0.22 8.43 5.65
CA ALA A 24 1.12 7.81 6.61
C ALA A 24 1.03 6.28 6.52
N PHE A 25 -0.18 5.74 6.37
CA PHE A 25 -0.35 4.30 6.23
C PHE A 25 0.22 3.79 4.91
N VAL A 26 0.12 4.58 3.84
CA VAL A 26 0.74 4.21 2.56
C VAL A 26 2.27 4.14 2.71
N VAL A 27 2.86 5.12 3.40
CA VAL A 27 4.31 5.13 3.61
C VAL A 27 4.75 3.90 4.40
N VAL A 28 4.04 3.60 5.49
CA VAL A 28 4.35 2.42 6.31
C VAL A 28 4.18 1.14 5.51
N GLY A 29 3.09 1.03 4.74
CA GLY A 29 2.85 -0.14 3.93
C GLY A 29 3.94 -0.36 2.89
N ARG A 30 4.39 0.71 2.24
CA ARG A 30 5.46 0.60 1.26
C ARG A 30 6.76 0.14 1.91
N LYS A 31 7.01 0.58 3.12
CA LYS A 31 8.20 0.14 3.84
C LYS A 31 8.16 -1.36 4.10
N TYR A 32 7.03 -1.89 4.58
CA TYR A 32 6.90 -3.32 4.79
C TYR A 32 6.98 -4.07 3.46
N LEU A 33 6.48 -3.49 2.39
CA LEU A 33 6.45 -4.12 1.07
C LEU A 33 7.85 -4.29 0.49
N TYR A 34 8.70 -3.29 0.62
CA TYR A 34 9.99 -3.26 -0.06
C TYR A 34 11.17 -3.68 0.80
N SER A 35 11.04 -3.71 2.12
CA SER A 35 12.13 -4.14 2.97
C SER A 35 12.28 -5.66 2.89
N PRO A 36 13.52 -6.18 2.87
CA PRO A 36 13.71 -7.62 2.98
C PRO A 36 13.16 -8.12 4.32
N LYS A 37 12.76 -9.39 4.33
CA LYS A 37 12.17 -9.98 5.52
C LYS A 37 13.08 -9.83 6.74
N MET A 38 14.37 -10.05 6.56
CA MET A 38 15.32 -9.96 7.66
C MET A 38 15.49 -8.53 8.17
N PHE A 39 15.04 -7.54 7.42
CA PHE A 39 15.09 -6.13 7.81
C PHE A 39 13.70 -5.56 8.08
N GLY A 40 12.75 -6.42 8.43
CA GLY A 40 11.43 -5.97 8.85
C GLY A 40 10.36 -5.97 7.77
N GLY A 41 10.67 -6.50 6.59
CA GLY A 41 9.66 -6.62 5.54
C GLY A 41 8.60 -7.63 5.91
N ASP A 42 7.34 -7.34 5.57
CA ASP A 42 6.22 -8.20 5.94
C ASP A 42 5.03 -7.87 5.03
N LEU A 43 4.71 -8.79 4.13
CA LEU A 43 3.63 -8.56 3.17
C LEU A 43 2.27 -8.43 3.86
N ASP A 44 2.03 -9.20 4.92
CA ASP A 44 0.76 -9.12 5.62
C ASP A 44 0.58 -7.76 6.30
N LYS A 45 1.65 -7.23 6.89
CA LYS A 45 1.60 -5.90 7.48
C LYS A 45 1.48 -4.81 6.42
N ALA A 46 2.10 -5.01 5.26
CA ALA A 46 1.94 -4.08 4.15
C ALA A 46 0.48 -4.03 3.71
N ILE A 47 -0.15 -5.17 3.54
CA ILE A 47 -1.55 -5.26 3.15
C ILE A 47 -2.42 -4.58 4.21
N GLU A 48 -2.18 -4.86 5.47
CA GLU A 48 -2.95 -4.26 6.56
C GLU A 48 -2.85 -2.74 6.53
N SER A 49 -1.65 -2.21 6.32
CA SER A 49 -1.43 -0.76 6.28
C SER A 49 -2.15 -0.13 5.09
N PHE A 50 -2.06 -0.76 3.90
CA PHE A 50 -2.75 -0.24 2.73
C PHE A 50 -4.26 -0.33 2.88
N GLU A 51 -4.76 -1.38 3.51
CA GLU A 51 -6.20 -1.50 3.77
C GLU A 51 -6.69 -0.40 4.70
N LYS A 52 -5.90 -0.06 5.70
CA LYS A 52 -6.24 1.07 6.56
C LYS A 52 -6.30 2.38 5.77
N ALA A 53 -5.34 2.59 4.88
CA ALA A 53 -5.35 3.77 4.04
C ALA A 53 -6.61 3.85 3.19
N THR A 54 -7.03 2.73 2.59
CA THR A 54 -8.25 2.72 1.77
C THR A 54 -9.52 2.87 2.60
N THR A 55 -9.49 2.45 3.85
CA THR A 55 -10.64 2.64 4.74
C THR A 55 -10.78 4.11 5.13
N ILE A 56 -9.67 4.77 5.41
CA ILE A 56 -9.68 6.18 5.78
C ILE A 56 -10.05 7.06 4.59
N ASP A 57 -9.50 6.74 3.41
CA ASP A 57 -9.77 7.50 2.19
C ASP A 57 -10.17 6.53 1.08
N PRO A 58 -11.45 6.18 0.99
CA PRO A 58 -11.92 5.23 -0.02
C PRO A 58 -11.85 5.77 -1.46
N HIS A 59 -11.57 7.06 -1.62
CA HIS A 59 -11.46 7.66 -2.95
C HIS A 59 -10.01 7.79 -3.41
N GLY A 60 -9.05 7.36 -2.62
CA GLY A 60 -7.65 7.45 -2.97
C GLY A 60 -7.22 6.26 -3.82
N ASP A 61 -7.15 6.47 -5.13
CA ASP A 61 -6.83 5.37 -6.06
C ASP A 61 -5.43 4.80 -5.85
N GLU A 62 -4.47 5.64 -5.45
CA GLU A 62 -3.09 5.19 -5.30
C GLU A 62 -2.96 4.09 -4.25
N ALA A 63 -3.67 4.21 -3.13
CA ALA A 63 -3.60 3.20 -2.08
C ALA A 63 -4.10 1.84 -2.58
N PHE A 64 -5.11 1.84 -3.45
CA PHE A 64 -5.61 0.60 -4.04
C PHE A 64 -4.57 -0.03 -4.97
N VAL A 65 -3.79 0.79 -5.69
CA VAL A 65 -2.73 0.25 -6.54
C VAL A 65 -1.65 -0.42 -5.70
N TRP A 66 -1.24 0.23 -4.61
CA TRP A 66 -0.26 -0.37 -3.70
C TRP A 66 -0.77 -1.66 -3.09
N LEU A 67 -2.05 -1.67 -2.75
CA LEU A 67 -2.70 -2.87 -2.21
C LEU A 67 -2.64 -4.01 -3.22
N ALA A 68 -2.90 -3.70 -4.50
CA ALA A 68 -2.82 -4.71 -5.57
C ALA A 68 -1.42 -5.28 -5.68
N ILE A 69 -0.40 -4.43 -5.61
CA ILE A 69 0.99 -4.87 -5.68
C ILE A 69 1.30 -5.82 -4.52
N ALA A 70 0.86 -5.48 -3.32
CA ALA A 70 1.12 -6.29 -2.15
C ALA A 70 0.43 -7.65 -2.24
N TYR A 71 -0.83 -7.68 -2.66
CA TYR A 71 -1.54 -8.95 -2.85
C TYR A 71 -0.86 -9.81 -3.91
N ARG A 72 -0.41 -9.20 -5.01
CA ARG A 72 0.25 -9.96 -6.07
C ARG A 72 1.55 -10.57 -5.60
N LYS A 73 2.33 -9.81 -4.82
CA LYS A 73 3.56 -10.35 -4.26
C LYS A 73 3.30 -11.51 -3.32
N LYS A 74 2.16 -11.50 -2.65
CA LYS A 74 1.77 -12.58 -1.76
C LYS A 74 1.24 -13.79 -2.53
N GLY A 75 0.94 -13.63 -3.82
CA GLY A 75 0.38 -14.71 -4.63
C GLY A 75 -1.13 -14.70 -4.69
N ASP A 76 -1.77 -13.66 -4.17
CA ASP A 76 -3.23 -13.56 -4.14
C ASP A 76 -3.68 -12.70 -5.32
N GLU A 77 -3.74 -13.33 -6.49
CA GLU A 77 -4.07 -12.61 -7.71
C GLU A 77 -5.54 -12.16 -7.75
N ILE A 78 -6.42 -12.91 -7.10
CA ILE A 78 -7.84 -12.56 -7.07
C ILE A 78 -8.03 -11.21 -6.38
N HIS A 79 -7.46 -11.04 -5.20
CA HIS A 79 -7.56 -9.77 -4.49
C HIS A 79 -6.76 -8.66 -5.18
N ALA A 80 -5.64 -9.03 -5.82
CA ALA A 80 -4.85 -8.06 -6.56
C ALA A 80 -5.67 -7.46 -7.70
N GLN A 81 -6.37 -8.30 -8.47
CA GLN A 81 -7.19 -7.81 -9.57
C GLN A 81 -8.37 -6.97 -9.07
N ALA A 82 -8.96 -7.35 -7.96
CA ALA A 82 -10.05 -6.57 -7.38
C ALA A 82 -9.56 -5.17 -6.99
N ALA A 83 -8.38 -5.08 -6.42
CA ALA A 83 -7.81 -3.78 -6.03
C ALA A 83 -7.48 -2.92 -7.26
N VAL A 84 -6.91 -3.52 -8.31
CA VAL A 84 -6.65 -2.79 -9.56
C VAL A 84 -7.96 -2.27 -10.15
N ALA A 85 -9.00 -3.10 -10.15
CA ALA A 85 -10.29 -2.70 -10.69
C ALA A 85 -10.85 -1.51 -9.92
N GLU A 86 -10.71 -1.52 -8.61
CA GLU A 86 -11.18 -0.39 -7.80
C GLU A 86 -10.37 0.87 -8.09
N ALA A 87 -9.05 0.75 -8.24
CA ALA A 87 -8.21 1.88 -8.56
C ALA A 87 -8.63 2.51 -9.90
N LEU A 88 -8.92 1.67 -10.90
CA LEU A 88 -9.35 2.15 -12.20
C LEU A 88 -10.76 2.72 -12.17
N ARG A 89 -11.62 2.21 -11.30
CA ARG A 89 -12.96 2.79 -11.13
C ARG A 89 -12.84 4.21 -10.58
N LEU A 90 -11.92 4.41 -9.64
CA LEU A 90 -11.71 5.73 -9.03
C LEU A 90 -10.97 6.68 -9.96
N ASN A 91 -10.05 6.16 -10.75
CA ASN A 91 -9.23 6.97 -11.66
C ASN A 91 -8.93 6.16 -12.92
N SER A 92 -9.82 6.24 -13.91
CA SER A 92 -9.68 5.46 -15.15
C SER A 92 -8.46 5.88 -15.98
N ARG A 93 -7.85 7.02 -15.65
CA ARG A 93 -6.67 7.52 -16.36
C ARG A 93 -5.36 7.21 -15.62
N SER A 94 -5.42 6.46 -14.53
CA SER A 94 -4.22 6.15 -13.76
C SER A 94 -3.25 5.31 -14.57
N VAL A 95 -2.12 5.89 -14.92
CA VAL A 95 -1.05 5.19 -15.61
C VAL A 95 -0.50 4.09 -14.72
N PHE A 96 -0.39 4.36 -13.42
CA PHE A 96 0.11 3.42 -12.44
C PHE A 96 -0.78 2.18 -12.39
N ALA A 97 -2.10 2.38 -12.26
CA ALA A 97 -3.04 1.26 -12.21
C ALA A 97 -3.04 0.46 -13.50
N LYS A 98 -2.98 1.14 -14.66
CA LYS A 98 -2.96 0.46 -15.95
C LYS A 98 -1.70 -0.38 -16.11
N ARG A 99 -0.57 0.12 -15.62
CA ARG A 99 0.69 -0.62 -15.70
C ARG A 99 0.62 -1.90 -14.87
N ILE A 100 0.03 -1.82 -13.68
CA ILE A 100 -0.13 -2.99 -12.82
C ILE A 100 -1.12 -3.97 -13.46
N GLN A 101 -2.18 -3.47 -14.09
CA GLN A 101 -3.14 -4.32 -14.77
C GLN A 101 -2.48 -5.11 -15.90
N VAL A 102 -1.63 -4.46 -16.70
CA VAL A 102 -0.92 -5.13 -17.77
C VAL A 102 0.02 -6.20 -17.20
N GLY A 103 0.70 -5.89 -16.10
CA GLY A 103 1.53 -6.88 -15.43
C GLY A 103 0.75 -8.11 -15.01
N ALA A 104 -0.51 -7.94 -14.61
CA ALA A 104 -1.34 -9.07 -14.21
C ALA A 104 -1.71 -9.94 -15.42
N ALA A 105 -1.83 -9.34 -16.61
CA ALA A 105 -2.20 -10.07 -17.81
C ALA A 105 -1.08 -10.97 -18.31
N ASN A 106 0.14 -10.70 -17.91
CA ASN A 106 1.26 -11.52 -18.30
C ASN A 106 1.53 -12.61 -17.28
#